data_c4c598db78a37ede3e4f114130d927ce
#
_entry.id   c4c598db78a37ede3e4f114130d927ce
#
_cell.length_a   1.000
_cell.length_b   1.000
_cell.length_c   1.000
_cell.angle_alpha   90.00
_cell.angle_beta   90.00
_cell.angle_gamma   90.00
#
_symmetry.space_group_name_H-M   'P 1'
#
loop_
_entity.id
_entity.type
_entity.pdbx_description
1 polymer ?
#
loop_
_entity_poly.entity_id
_entity_poly.type
_entity_poly.pdbx_seq_one_letter_code
_entity_poly.pdbx_strand_id
1 'polypeptide(L)'
;MGDKIESKKIAKKAGVNCIPGYEHAIKNVKEGLNEAKKIGFPVMIKASAGGGGKGMRIAKDKNEFEELLTAAKNEALNAFGDDRVFIEKYIEKPRHIEMQILADTHGNIVWLGERDCSIQRRHQKIIEEAPSSFIDNVTRVKMGEQATSLA
;
A
#
# COMPACT_ATOMS: atom_id res chain seq x y z
N MET A 1 5.44 -4.59 11.49
CA MET A 1 5.08 -4.52 10.05
C MET A 1 5.96 -3.51 9.26
N GLY A 2 7.29 -3.60 9.36
CA GLY A 2 8.22 -2.71 8.65
C GLY A 2 8.47 -3.07 7.19
N ASP A 3 8.27 -4.32 6.81
CA ASP A 3 8.42 -4.80 5.43
C ASP A 3 7.04 -4.88 4.75
N LYS A 4 6.85 -4.10 3.67
CA LYS A 4 5.56 -3.99 2.97
C LYS A 4 5.16 -5.26 2.22
N ILE A 5 6.12 -6.05 1.74
CA ILE A 5 5.86 -7.32 1.06
C ILE A 5 5.30 -8.32 2.08
N GLU A 6 5.95 -8.45 3.24
CA GLU A 6 5.50 -9.36 4.30
C GLU A 6 4.17 -8.89 4.91
N SER A 7 3.98 -7.59 5.13
CA SER A 7 2.70 -7.04 5.61
C SER A 7 1.54 -7.39 4.67
N LYS A 8 1.77 -7.30 3.36
CA LYS A 8 0.75 -7.64 2.35
C LYS A 8 0.39 -9.13 2.35
N LYS A 9 1.38 -10.01 2.55
CA LYS A 9 1.13 -11.46 2.70
C LYS A 9 0.29 -11.77 3.94
N ILE A 10 0.60 -11.13 5.08
CA ILE A 10 -0.14 -11.28 6.32
C ILE A 10 -1.58 -10.79 6.14
N ALA A 11 -1.77 -9.60 5.54
CA ALA A 11 -3.09 -9.04 5.26
C ALA A 11 -3.95 -9.97 4.40
N LYS A 12 -3.37 -10.56 3.34
CA LYS A 12 -4.07 -11.55 2.51
C LYS A 12 -4.49 -12.81 3.28
N LYS A 13 -3.61 -13.33 4.15
CA LYS A 13 -3.94 -14.49 5.01
C LYS A 13 -5.08 -14.19 5.96
N ALA A 14 -5.17 -12.95 6.45
CA ALA A 14 -6.25 -12.48 7.31
C ALA A 14 -7.54 -12.13 6.54
N GLY A 15 -7.58 -12.35 5.21
CA GLY A 15 -8.77 -12.07 4.39
C GLY A 15 -8.98 -10.58 4.08
N VAL A 16 -7.96 -9.74 4.30
CA VAL A 16 -8.02 -8.31 3.99
C VAL A 16 -7.88 -8.08 2.49
N ASN A 17 -8.77 -7.26 1.93
CA ASN A 17 -8.68 -6.84 0.55
C ASN A 17 -7.40 -6.02 0.30
N CYS A 18 -6.56 -6.51 -0.61
CA CYS A 18 -5.32 -5.84 -0.96
C CYS A 18 -5.36 -5.31 -2.39
N ILE A 19 -4.68 -4.19 -2.63
CA ILE A 19 -4.46 -3.67 -3.99
C ILE A 19 -3.78 -4.76 -4.84
N PRO A 20 -4.29 -5.07 -6.04
CA PRO A 20 -3.66 -6.03 -6.95
C PRO A 20 -2.20 -5.70 -7.19
N GLY A 21 -1.32 -6.68 -7.09
CA GLY A 21 0.11 -6.45 -7.25
C GLY A 21 0.91 -7.75 -7.17
N TYR A 22 2.20 -7.64 -7.43
CA TYR A 22 3.14 -8.76 -7.31
C TYR A 22 3.60 -8.90 -5.86
N GLU A 23 3.57 -10.13 -5.34
CA GLU A 23 3.78 -10.41 -3.90
C GLU A 23 5.26 -10.63 -3.54
N HIS A 24 6.15 -10.45 -4.50
CA HIS A 24 7.58 -10.65 -4.31
C HIS A 24 8.36 -9.43 -4.76
N ALA A 25 9.61 -9.33 -4.30
CA ALA A 25 10.53 -8.34 -4.83
C ALA A 25 10.83 -8.61 -6.30
N ILE A 26 10.87 -7.55 -7.11
CA ILE A 26 11.22 -7.63 -8.53
C ILE A 26 12.72 -7.86 -8.66
N LYS A 27 13.11 -8.99 -9.25
CA LYS A 27 14.51 -9.38 -9.44
C LYS A 27 15.18 -8.61 -10.58
N ASN A 28 14.47 -8.46 -11.70
CA ASN A 28 14.99 -7.80 -12.90
C ASN A 28 13.87 -7.12 -13.71
N VAL A 29 14.28 -6.30 -14.69
CA VAL A 29 13.36 -5.53 -15.53
C VAL A 29 12.37 -6.42 -16.30
N LYS A 30 12.85 -7.55 -16.85
CA LYS A 30 12.00 -8.46 -17.63
C LYS A 30 10.87 -9.06 -16.81
N GLU A 31 11.18 -9.52 -15.59
CA GLU A 31 10.17 -10.00 -14.62
C GLU A 31 9.19 -8.88 -14.28
N GLY A 32 9.72 -7.70 -13.92
CA GLY A 32 8.89 -6.55 -13.57
C GLY A 32 7.93 -6.12 -14.67
N LEU A 33 8.39 -6.06 -15.91
CA LEU A 33 7.54 -5.74 -17.07
C LEU A 33 6.46 -6.79 -17.31
N ASN A 34 6.77 -8.08 -17.15
CA ASN A 34 5.77 -9.13 -17.30
C ASN A 34 4.68 -9.03 -16.23
N GLU A 35 5.06 -8.82 -14.99
CA GLU A 35 4.09 -8.66 -13.90
C GLU A 35 3.29 -7.35 -14.04
N ALA A 36 3.93 -6.24 -14.43
CA ALA A 36 3.23 -4.98 -14.69
C ALA A 36 2.18 -5.11 -15.80
N LYS A 37 2.46 -5.89 -16.85
CA LYS A 37 1.47 -6.18 -17.91
C LYS A 37 0.26 -6.98 -17.38
N LYS A 38 0.49 -7.95 -16.48
CA LYS A 38 -0.61 -8.73 -15.86
C LYS A 38 -1.49 -7.86 -14.96
N ILE A 39 -0.87 -6.97 -14.18
CA ILE A 39 -1.56 -6.03 -13.28
C ILE A 39 -2.32 -4.96 -14.10
N GLY A 40 -1.76 -4.58 -15.24
CA GLY A 40 -2.25 -3.49 -16.09
C GLY A 40 -1.73 -2.11 -15.65
N PHE A 41 -1.13 -1.37 -16.58
CA PHE A 41 -0.68 0.01 -16.34
C PHE A 41 -1.85 0.97 -16.07
N PRO A 42 -1.64 2.07 -15.34
CA PRO A 42 -0.41 2.44 -14.63
C PRO A 42 -0.15 1.55 -13.41
N VAL A 43 1.13 1.35 -13.08
CA VAL A 43 1.57 0.62 -11.89
C VAL A 43 2.41 1.52 -10.99
N MET A 44 2.37 1.25 -9.69
CA MET A 44 3.24 1.88 -8.71
C MET A 44 4.37 0.92 -8.32
N ILE A 45 5.59 1.40 -8.46
CA ILE A 45 6.82 0.75 -7.98
C ILE A 45 7.08 1.28 -6.58
N LYS A 46 7.31 0.40 -5.61
CA LYS A 46 7.52 0.77 -4.19
C LYS A 46 8.71 0.03 -3.60
N ALA A 47 9.52 0.75 -2.82
CA ALA A 47 10.49 0.10 -1.94
C ALA A 47 9.78 -0.77 -0.88
N SER A 48 10.32 -1.97 -0.62
CA SER A 48 9.81 -2.87 0.42
C SER A 48 10.03 -2.29 1.81
N ALA A 49 11.22 -1.76 2.05
CA ALA A 49 11.58 -1.10 3.29
C ALA A 49 11.16 0.39 3.32
N GLY A 50 11.09 0.96 4.51
CA GLY A 50 10.90 2.38 4.76
C GLY A 50 9.50 2.94 4.54
N GLY A 51 9.40 4.27 4.51
CA GLY A 51 8.15 5.04 4.43
C GLY A 51 8.37 6.44 3.88
N GLY A 52 7.36 7.32 4.03
CA GLY A 52 7.47 8.73 3.62
C GLY A 52 7.55 8.98 2.11
N GLY A 53 7.17 8.00 1.29
CA GLY A 53 7.15 8.14 -0.18
C GLY A 53 8.51 7.98 -0.88
N LYS A 54 9.59 7.72 -0.15
CA LYS A 54 10.90 7.42 -0.74
C LYS A 54 10.87 6.06 -1.43
N GLY A 55 11.53 5.95 -2.59
CA GLY A 55 11.52 4.72 -3.41
C GLY A 55 10.16 4.41 -4.05
N MET A 56 9.32 5.43 -4.25
CA MET A 56 8.02 5.30 -4.93
C MET A 56 8.07 5.97 -6.30
N ARG A 57 7.63 5.24 -7.34
CA ARG A 57 7.53 5.73 -8.71
C ARG A 57 6.26 5.21 -9.37
N ILE A 58 5.65 6.01 -10.22
CA ILE A 58 4.46 5.64 -11.00
C ILE A 58 4.90 5.46 -12.44
N ALA A 59 4.82 4.23 -12.96
CA ALA A 59 5.04 3.94 -14.37
C ALA A 59 3.67 3.92 -15.07
N LYS A 60 3.49 4.82 -16.04
CA LYS A 60 2.24 4.94 -16.78
C LYS A 60 2.14 3.91 -17.89
N ASP A 61 3.28 3.53 -18.44
CA ASP A 61 3.37 2.55 -19.50
C ASP A 61 4.69 1.76 -19.45
N LYS A 62 4.88 0.86 -20.43
CA LYS A 62 6.06 0.02 -20.53
C LYS A 62 7.36 0.77 -20.85
N ASN A 63 7.27 1.94 -21.49
CA ASN A 63 8.46 2.62 -22.02
C ASN A 63 9.25 3.30 -20.88
N GLU A 64 8.56 3.84 -19.90
CA GLU A 64 9.19 4.49 -18.72
C GLU A 64 9.49 3.52 -17.58
N PHE A 65 8.99 2.25 -17.66
CA PHE A 65 9.05 1.31 -16.53
C PHE A 65 10.49 0.96 -16.12
N GLU A 66 11.39 0.72 -17.07
CA GLU A 66 12.76 0.30 -16.79
C GLU A 66 13.57 1.38 -16.06
N GLU A 67 13.49 2.61 -16.56
CA GLU A 67 14.14 3.76 -15.94
C GLU A 67 13.63 3.99 -14.53
N LEU A 68 12.29 3.99 -14.35
CA LEU A 68 11.66 4.21 -13.06
C LEU A 68 11.91 3.08 -12.06
N LEU A 69 12.00 1.82 -12.52
CA LEU A 69 12.37 0.69 -11.68
C LEU A 69 13.80 0.84 -11.16
N THR A 70 14.74 1.19 -12.03
CA THR A 70 16.14 1.41 -11.68
C THR A 70 16.29 2.57 -10.69
N ALA A 71 15.62 3.68 -10.95
CA ALA A 71 15.62 4.84 -10.05
C ALA A 71 15.05 4.51 -8.67
N ALA A 72 13.94 3.74 -8.61
CA ALA A 72 13.35 3.31 -7.36
C ALA A 72 14.25 2.39 -6.55
N LYS A 73 14.95 1.44 -7.20
CA LYS A 73 15.93 0.55 -6.55
C LYS A 73 17.11 1.34 -5.97
N ASN A 74 17.68 2.25 -6.76
CA ASN A 74 18.81 3.07 -6.31
C ASN A 74 18.42 3.96 -5.11
N GLU A 75 17.24 4.59 -5.17
CA GLU A 75 16.76 5.40 -4.05
C GLU A 75 16.49 4.55 -2.80
N ALA A 76 15.93 3.37 -2.95
CA ALA A 76 15.67 2.45 -1.85
C ALA A 76 16.97 2.00 -1.19
N LEU A 77 17.97 1.63 -1.99
CA LEU A 77 19.30 1.25 -1.50
C LEU A 77 19.95 2.38 -0.72
N ASN A 78 19.95 3.60 -1.28
CA ASN A 78 20.57 4.76 -0.66
C ASN A 78 19.85 5.21 0.63
N ALA A 79 18.53 5.11 0.67
CA ALA A 79 17.75 5.60 1.80
C ALA A 79 17.57 4.58 2.93
N PHE A 80 17.56 3.28 2.61
CA PHE A 80 17.19 2.21 3.53
C PHE A 80 18.20 1.06 3.61
N GLY A 81 19.23 1.04 2.75
CA GLY A 81 20.20 -0.07 2.66
C GLY A 81 19.60 -1.35 2.04
N ASP A 82 18.43 -1.26 1.41
CA ASP A 82 17.69 -2.38 0.84
C ASP A 82 17.10 -1.97 -0.50
N ASP A 83 17.55 -2.61 -1.59
CA ASP A 83 17.11 -2.30 -2.97
C ASP A 83 15.84 -3.04 -3.40
N ARG A 84 15.24 -3.85 -2.51
CA ARG A 84 14.03 -4.60 -2.84
C ARG A 84 12.88 -3.66 -3.13
N VAL A 85 12.33 -3.80 -4.33
CA VAL A 85 11.12 -3.10 -4.78
C VAL A 85 10.08 -4.11 -5.23
N PHE A 86 8.81 -3.75 -5.11
CA PHE A 86 7.68 -4.51 -5.62
C PHE A 86 6.77 -3.59 -6.44
N ILE A 87 5.80 -4.15 -7.14
CA ILE A 87 4.85 -3.40 -7.95
C ILE A 87 3.41 -3.73 -7.58
N GLU A 88 2.54 -2.73 -7.68
CA GLU A 88 1.11 -2.88 -7.50
C GLU A 88 0.34 -1.96 -8.45
N LYS A 89 -0.95 -2.22 -8.62
CA LYS A 89 -1.82 -1.33 -9.39
C LYS A 89 -1.80 0.07 -8.81
N TYR A 90 -1.57 1.06 -9.65
CA TYR A 90 -1.78 2.45 -9.26
C TYR A 90 -3.26 2.79 -9.30
N ILE A 91 -3.77 3.27 -8.18
CA ILE A 91 -5.15 3.75 -8.07
C ILE A 91 -5.14 5.26 -8.24
N GLU A 92 -5.79 5.73 -9.30
CA GLU A 92 -5.94 7.17 -9.56
C GLU A 92 -7.00 7.76 -8.62
N LYS A 93 -6.70 8.94 -8.06
CA LYS A 93 -7.59 9.67 -7.14
C LYS A 93 -8.17 8.80 -6.01
N PRO A 94 -7.32 8.09 -5.24
CA PRO A 94 -7.80 7.23 -4.16
C PRO A 94 -8.38 8.06 -3.03
N ARG A 95 -9.29 7.46 -2.26
CA ARG A 95 -9.63 7.94 -0.92
C ARG A 95 -8.74 7.20 0.08
N HIS A 96 -8.21 7.95 1.04
CA HIS A 96 -7.42 7.39 2.14
C HIS A 96 -8.33 7.27 3.35
N ILE A 97 -8.93 6.10 3.52
CA ILE A 97 -9.77 5.77 4.67
C ILE A 97 -8.99 4.81 5.55
N GLU A 98 -8.89 5.12 6.84
CA GLU A 98 -8.20 4.27 7.81
C GLU A 98 -9.13 3.90 8.96
N MET A 99 -8.99 2.67 9.48
CA MET A 99 -9.76 2.16 10.61
C MET A 99 -8.94 2.32 11.90
N GLN A 100 -9.54 2.87 12.93
CA GLN A 100 -8.93 2.91 14.26
C GLN A 100 -9.18 1.59 15.00
N ILE A 101 -8.10 0.96 15.44
CA ILE A 101 -8.12 -0.27 16.22
C ILE A 101 -7.64 0.01 17.64
N LEU A 102 -8.25 -0.66 18.59
CA LEU A 102 -7.81 -0.73 19.99
C LEU A 102 -7.79 -2.21 20.40
N ALA A 103 -6.67 -2.64 20.99
CA ALA A 103 -6.52 -3.99 21.51
C ALA A 103 -5.94 -3.98 22.92
N ASP A 104 -6.32 -4.97 23.73
CA ASP A 104 -5.75 -5.20 25.04
C ASP A 104 -4.76 -6.38 25.05
N THR A 105 -4.13 -6.62 26.20
CA THR A 105 -3.19 -7.73 26.39
C THR A 105 -3.87 -9.09 26.54
N HIS A 106 -5.20 -9.14 26.60
CA HIS A 106 -6.00 -10.35 26.76
C HIS A 106 -6.54 -10.88 25.41
N GLY A 107 -6.23 -10.20 24.31
CA GLY A 107 -6.67 -10.58 22.97
C GLY A 107 -8.03 -9.99 22.57
N ASN A 108 -8.57 -9.05 23.33
CA ASN A 108 -9.76 -8.33 22.90
C ASN A 108 -9.36 -7.23 21.92
N ILE A 109 -10.01 -7.22 20.76
CA ILE A 109 -9.74 -6.26 19.69
C ILE A 109 -11.06 -5.63 19.26
N VAL A 110 -11.09 -4.30 19.22
CA VAL A 110 -12.25 -3.54 18.75
C VAL A 110 -11.84 -2.50 17.72
N TRP A 111 -12.71 -2.19 16.77
CA TRP A 111 -12.58 -1.04 15.91
C TRP A 111 -13.50 0.10 16.37
N LEU A 112 -12.99 1.32 16.30
CA LEU A 112 -13.65 2.51 16.86
C LEU A 112 -14.21 3.45 15.79
N GLY A 113 -14.24 3.03 14.56
CA GLY A 113 -14.63 3.83 13.40
C GLY A 113 -13.46 4.18 12.50
N GLU A 114 -13.76 4.89 11.44
CA GLU A 114 -12.79 5.31 10.44
C GLU A 114 -12.48 6.80 10.50
N ARG A 115 -11.35 7.16 9.88
CA ARG A 115 -11.00 8.52 9.51
C ARG A 115 -10.81 8.61 7.99
N ASP A 116 -11.33 9.66 7.37
CA ASP A 116 -11.00 10.04 6.00
C ASP A 116 -9.81 11.02 6.05
N CYS A 117 -8.66 10.55 5.58
CA CYS A 117 -7.40 11.27 5.57
C CYS A 117 -6.97 11.60 4.13
N SER A 118 -7.91 11.81 3.22
CA SER A 118 -7.64 11.99 1.79
C SER A 118 -6.99 13.33 1.47
N ILE A 119 -7.15 14.36 2.33
CA ILE A 119 -6.52 15.66 2.13
C ILE A 119 -5.10 15.64 2.67
N GLN A 120 -4.14 15.49 1.74
CA GLN A 120 -2.73 15.31 2.05
C GLN A 120 -1.86 16.29 1.26
N ARG A 121 -0.72 16.65 1.83
CA ARG A 121 0.35 17.38 1.16
C ARG A 121 1.61 16.50 1.14
N ARG A 122 2.06 16.10 -0.05
CA ARG A 122 3.24 15.24 -0.22
C ARG A 122 3.21 14.01 0.69
N HIS A 123 2.06 13.30 0.71
CA HIS A 123 1.79 12.12 1.54
C HIS A 123 1.72 12.39 3.06
N GLN A 124 1.65 13.64 3.49
CA GLN A 124 1.37 14.03 4.85
C GLN A 124 -0.11 14.35 5.00
N LYS A 125 -0.78 13.73 5.96
CA LYS A 125 -2.17 14.01 6.31
C LYS A 125 -2.26 15.43 6.87
N ILE A 126 -3.17 16.23 6.34
CA ILE A 126 -3.40 17.62 6.75
C ILE A 126 -4.76 17.78 7.42
N ILE A 127 -5.80 17.15 6.84
CA ILE A 127 -7.15 17.15 7.40
C ILE A 127 -7.58 15.70 7.54
N GLU A 128 -8.12 15.39 8.71
CA GLU A 128 -8.72 14.11 9.03
C GLU A 128 -10.15 14.34 9.49
N GLU A 129 -11.08 13.63 8.91
CA GLU A 129 -12.52 13.73 9.22
C GLU A 129 -13.04 12.38 9.72
N ALA A 130 -13.89 12.40 10.74
CA ALA A 130 -14.57 11.24 11.26
C ALA A 130 -16.04 11.59 11.62
N PRO A 131 -17.02 10.77 11.19
CA PRO A 131 -16.89 9.65 10.28
C PRO A 131 -16.66 10.12 8.83
N SER A 132 -16.18 9.23 7.95
CA SER A 132 -16.10 9.52 6.52
C SER A 132 -17.50 9.65 5.91
N SER A 133 -17.71 10.72 5.15
CA SER A 133 -18.94 10.89 4.35
C SER A 133 -18.94 10.08 3.05
N PHE A 134 -17.81 9.45 2.71
CA PHE A 134 -17.61 8.76 1.45
C PHE A 134 -18.07 7.31 1.48
N ILE A 135 -17.85 6.58 2.59
CA ILE A 135 -18.21 5.17 2.72
C ILE A 135 -19.57 4.97 3.36
N ASP A 136 -20.31 3.98 2.89
CA ASP A 136 -21.57 3.57 3.51
C ASP A 136 -21.35 2.67 4.75
N ASN A 137 -22.43 2.41 5.49
CA ASN A 137 -22.37 1.60 6.72
C ASN A 137 -21.94 0.15 6.45
N VAL A 138 -22.31 -0.42 5.31
CA VAL A 138 -21.95 -1.80 4.95
C VAL A 138 -20.44 -1.90 4.71
N THR A 139 -19.89 -0.95 3.97
CA THR A 139 -18.45 -0.85 3.73
C THR A 139 -17.68 -0.60 5.03
N ARG A 140 -18.18 0.31 5.89
CA ARG A 140 -17.58 0.62 7.20
C ARG A 140 -17.45 -0.62 8.08
N VAL A 141 -18.52 -1.40 8.21
CA VAL A 141 -18.51 -2.64 9.01
C VAL A 141 -17.50 -3.64 8.44
N LYS A 142 -17.54 -3.90 7.12
CA LYS A 142 -16.59 -4.81 6.48
C LYS A 142 -15.13 -4.40 6.66
N MET A 143 -14.83 -3.11 6.55
CA MET A 143 -13.49 -2.60 6.82
C MET A 143 -13.07 -2.78 8.28
N GLY A 144 -13.98 -2.54 9.23
CA GLY A 144 -13.76 -2.78 10.65
C GLY A 144 -13.45 -4.24 10.95
N GLU A 145 -14.23 -5.17 10.42
CA GLU A 145 -14.02 -6.62 10.54
C GLU A 145 -12.67 -7.06 9.95
N GLN A 146 -12.30 -6.56 8.77
CA GLN A 146 -11.00 -6.85 8.18
C GLN A 146 -9.84 -6.27 9.02
N ALA A 147 -10.01 -5.08 9.59
CA ALA A 147 -9.00 -4.46 10.41
C ALA A 147 -8.77 -5.22 11.74
N THR A 148 -9.85 -5.68 12.39
CA THR A 148 -9.74 -6.53 13.60
C THR A 148 -9.15 -7.91 13.30
N SER A 149 -9.46 -8.47 12.13
CA SER A 149 -8.91 -9.77 11.67
C SER A 149 -7.38 -9.72 11.45
N LEU A 150 -6.85 -8.53 11.16
CA LEU A 150 -5.43 -8.31 10.91
C LEU A 150 -4.63 -8.01 12.19
N ALA A 151 -5.26 -7.45 13.19
CA ALA A 151 -4.63 -7.00 14.43
C ALA A 151 -4.41 -8.13 15.42
#